data_adc8a70d864a4361b2dba060a2c95906
#
_entry.id   adc8a70d864a4361b2dba060a2c95906
#
_cell.length_a   1.000
_cell.length_b   1.000
_cell.length_c   1.000
_cell.angle_alpha   90.00
_cell.angle_beta   90.00
_cell.angle_gamma   90.00
#
_symmetry.space_group_name_H-M   'P 1'
#
loop_
_entity.id
_entity.type
_entity.pdbx_description
1 polymer ?
#
loop_
_entity_poly.entity_id
_entity_poly.type
_entity_poly.pdbx_seq_one_letter_code
_entity_poly.pdbx_strand_id
1 'polypeptide(L)'
;MGCDCHVYMERWTNSNKYDGPRDLAEDRDNKLNELLENEPTKYRWVSADKWSYDEGWGTNWADQYYDGRNYQLFSILAGVRGDYSPIVEPRGIPEDASSGYKYMCDQWDDDAHSHSYYTLTELLNVNWEEYDDCHLDGFLKSIERMKEIDPNPDNVRMCFFFDN
;
A
#
# COMPACT_ATOMS: atom_id res chain seq x y z
N MET A 1 8.81 -1.46 -22.56
CA MET A 1 7.91 -0.68 -21.68
C MET A 1 8.35 -0.82 -20.24
N GLY A 2 8.24 0.25 -19.48
CA GLY A 2 8.54 0.23 -18.04
C GLY A 2 7.47 -0.50 -17.25
N CYS A 3 7.79 -0.85 -16.03
CA CYS A 3 6.86 -1.38 -15.04
C CYS A 3 7.17 -0.68 -13.74
N ASP A 4 6.17 -0.11 -13.10
CA ASP A 4 6.30 0.53 -11.80
C ASP A 4 5.55 -0.25 -10.73
N CYS A 5 6.00 -0.13 -9.50
CA CYS A 5 5.36 -0.70 -8.34
C CYS A 5 4.66 0.40 -7.55
N HIS A 6 3.38 0.24 -7.36
CA HIS A 6 2.54 1.16 -6.59
C HIS A 6 2.27 0.57 -5.22
N VAL A 7 2.78 1.21 -4.16
CA VAL A 7 2.66 0.73 -2.79
C VAL A 7 1.79 1.65 -1.94
N TYR A 8 0.97 1.04 -1.11
CA TYR A 8 0.04 1.73 -0.21
C TYR A 8 0.09 1.08 1.17
N MET A 9 0.10 1.91 2.20
CA MET A 9 0.21 1.44 3.58
C MET A 9 -1.15 1.43 4.26
N GLU A 10 -1.33 0.43 5.10
CA GLU A 10 -2.54 0.26 5.89
C GLU A 10 -2.20 0.02 7.35
N ARG A 11 -3.09 0.47 8.23
CA ARG A 11 -3.03 0.24 9.67
C ARG A 11 -4.30 -0.44 10.14
N TRP A 12 -4.16 -1.49 10.93
CA TRP A 12 -5.28 -2.12 11.65
C TRP A 12 -5.62 -1.30 12.87
N THR A 13 -6.80 -0.71 12.90
CA THR A 13 -7.23 0.18 13.98
C THR A 13 -8.75 0.25 14.07
N ASN A 14 -9.25 0.65 15.24
CA ASN A 14 -10.67 0.88 15.45
C ASN A 14 -11.05 2.25 14.90
N SER A 15 -11.84 2.27 13.83
CA SER A 15 -12.20 3.50 13.15
C SER A 15 -13.53 3.37 12.39
N ASN A 16 -14.25 4.49 12.31
CA ASN A 16 -15.40 4.67 11.42
C ASN A 16 -15.20 5.85 10.47
N LYS A 17 -14.00 6.42 10.41
CA LYS A 17 -13.70 7.55 9.51
C LYS A 17 -13.37 7.05 8.11
N TYR A 18 -13.75 7.84 7.12
CA TYR A 18 -13.34 7.62 5.74
C TYR A 18 -11.83 7.84 5.61
N ASP A 19 -11.15 6.91 4.97
CA ASP A 19 -9.70 6.83 4.86
C ASP A 19 -9.20 6.77 3.40
N GLY A 20 -10.10 7.00 2.46
CA GLY A 20 -9.77 7.00 1.02
C GLY A 20 -9.48 8.40 0.48
N PRO A 21 -9.14 8.46 -0.82
CA PRO A 21 -8.99 9.73 -1.51
C PRO A 21 -10.30 10.50 -1.48
N ARG A 22 -10.20 11.81 -1.22
CA ARG A 22 -11.36 12.69 -1.25
C ARG A 22 -11.64 13.12 -2.67
N ASP A 23 -12.91 13.23 -2.99
CA ASP A 23 -13.35 13.92 -4.20
C ASP A 23 -13.22 15.43 -3.98
N LEU A 24 -12.92 16.19 -5.02
CA LEU A 24 -12.84 17.66 -4.98
C LEU A 24 -14.16 18.34 -4.55
N ALA A 25 -15.25 17.59 -4.43
CA ALA A 25 -16.49 18.06 -3.83
C ALA A 25 -16.43 17.88 -2.30
N GLU A 26 -15.91 18.89 -1.59
CA GLU A 26 -15.79 18.95 -0.13
C GLU A 26 -17.10 18.56 0.58
N ASP A 27 -18.26 18.87 -0.01
CA ASP A 27 -19.59 18.51 0.50
C ASP A 27 -19.85 16.99 0.52
N ARG A 28 -19.29 16.23 -0.42
CA ARG A 28 -19.49 14.78 -0.50
C ARG A 28 -18.74 14.06 0.62
N ASP A 29 -17.52 14.49 0.89
CA ASP A 29 -16.68 13.91 1.93
C ASP A 29 -17.25 14.18 3.31
N ASN A 30 -17.78 15.38 3.52
CA ASN A 30 -18.44 15.74 4.77
C ASN A 30 -19.68 14.88 5.01
N LYS A 31 -20.52 14.64 3.99
CA LYS A 31 -21.67 13.74 4.08
C LYS A 31 -21.26 12.29 4.34
N LEU A 32 -20.19 11.82 3.70
CA LEU A 32 -19.67 10.48 3.93
C LEU A 32 -19.14 10.33 5.36
N ASN A 33 -18.40 11.32 5.86
CA ASN A 33 -17.93 11.33 7.24
C ASN A 33 -19.09 11.36 8.25
N GLU A 34 -20.12 12.18 8.00
CA GLU A 34 -21.33 12.23 8.84
C GLU A 34 -22.05 10.86 8.87
N LEU A 35 -22.16 10.19 7.73
CA LEU A 35 -22.75 8.85 7.66
C LEU A 35 -21.93 7.84 8.46
N LEU A 36 -20.61 7.89 8.34
CA LEU A 36 -19.70 6.96 9.02
C LEU A 36 -19.61 7.25 10.53
N GLU A 37 -19.70 8.51 10.95
CA GLU A 37 -19.71 8.90 12.36
C GLU A 37 -20.91 8.32 13.14
N ASN A 38 -22.02 8.02 12.45
CA ASN A 38 -23.18 7.38 13.04
C ASN A 38 -23.07 5.85 13.09
N GLU A 39 -22.08 5.27 12.42
CA GLU A 39 -21.78 3.84 12.49
C GLU A 39 -20.94 3.52 13.72
N PRO A 40 -21.14 2.34 14.36
CA PRO A 40 -20.25 1.91 15.42
C PRO A 40 -18.82 1.78 14.90
N THR A 41 -17.84 2.24 15.67
CA THR A 41 -16.44 1.98 15.35
C THR A 41 -16.16 0.49 15.40
N LYS A 42 -15.33 0.02 14.49
CA LYS A 42 -14.85 -1.36 14.46
C LYS A 42 -13.38 -1.41 14.06
N TYR A 43 -12.70 -2.47 14.43
CA TYR A 43 -11.37 -2.72 13.92
C TYR A 43 -11.42 -3.03 12.44
N ARG A 44 -10.59 -2.36 11.66
CA ARG A 44 -10.46 -2.54 10.21
C ARG A 44 -9.11 -2.03 9.73
N TRP A 45 -8.73 -2.42 8.53
CA TRP A 45 -7.60 -1.83 7.83
C TRP A 45 -8.01 -0.46 7.30
N VAL A 46 -7.24 0.56 7.69
CA VAL A 46 -7.41 1.93 7.20
C VAL A 46 -6.13 2.37 6.48
N SER A 47 -6.26 3.26 5.50
CA SER A 47 -5.11 3.82 4.82
C SER A 47 -4.22 4.60 5.79
N ALA A 48 -2.92 4.33 5.73
CA ALA A 48 -1.88 5.05 6.46
C ALA A 48 -1.05 5.95 5.55
N ASP A 49 -1.42 6.10 4.29
CA ASP A 49 -0.78 7.01 3.35
C ASP A 49 -1.23 8.45 3.58
N LYS A 50 -0.39 9.37 3.13
CA LYS A 50 -0.72 10.78 3.07
C LYS A 50 -1.28 11.11 1.69
N TRP A 51 -2.58 11.37 1.64
CA TRP A 51 -3.29 11.71 0.41
C TRP A 51 -3.17 13.19 0.07
N SER A 52 -3.03 13.48 -1.22
CA SER A 52 -3.00 14.83 -1.77
C SER A 52 -4.14 15.02 -2.76
N TYR A 53 -4.64 16.25 -2.83
CA TYR A 53 -5.78 16.64 -3.66
C TYR A 53 -5.47 17.81 -4.61
N ASP A 54 -4.22 18.25 -4.65
CA ASP A 54 -3.83 19.48 -5.37
C ASP A 54 -3.90 19.34 -6.90
N GLU A 55 -3.60 18.14 -7.42
CA GLU A 55 -3.63 17.84 -8.86
C GLU A 55 -4.59 16.69 -9.20
N GLY A 56 -5.69 16.63 -8.49
CA GLY A 56 -6.57 15.47 -8.50
C GLY A 56 -6.43 14.70 -7.19
N TRP A 57 -6.55 13.41 -7.26
CA TRP A 57 -6.47 12.54 -6.07
C TRP A 57 -5.28 11.61 -6.21
N GLY A 58 -4.69 11.27 -5.10
CA GLY A 58 -3.58 10.34 -5.03
C GLY A 58 -2.61 10.66 -3.90
N THR A 59 -1.56 9.89 -3.81
CA THR A 59 -0.45 10.17 -2.93
C THR A 59 0.59 11.00 -3.68
N ASN A 60 1.13 12.06 -3.06
CA ASN A 60 2.29 12.75 -3.63
C ASN A 60 3.46 11.77 -3.68
N TRP A 61 4.20 11.79 -4.78
CA TRP A 61 5.38 10.93 -4.93
C TRP A 61 6.40 11.11 -3.79
N ALA A 62 6.53 12.34 -3.27
CA ALA A 62 7.44 12.67 -2.16
C ALA A 62 7.01 12.06 -0.82
N ASP A 63 5.71 11.74 -0.67
CA ASP A 63 5.14 11.17 0.54
C ASP A 63 4.95 9.64 0.43
N GLN A 64 5.15 9.07 -0.75
CA GLN A 64 5.06 7.62 -0.95
C GLN A 64 6.12 6.89 -0.13
N TYR A 65 5.76 5.74 0.40
CA TYR A 65 6.68 4.91 1.16
C TYR A 65 7.78 4.31 0.28
N TYR A 66 7.43 3.98 -0.97
CA TYR A 66 8.38 3.50 -1.96
C TYR A 66 7.92 3.93 -3.36
N ASP A 67 8.84 4.49 -4.15
CA ASP A 67 8.63 4.95 -5.52
C ASP A 67 9.73 4.46 -6.48
N GLY A 68 10.56 3.55 -6.02
CA GLY A 68 11.69 3.03 -6.80
C GLY A 68 11.26 2.07 -7.91
N ARG A 69 12.06 2.04 -8.97
CA ARG A 69 11.94 1.03 -10.02
C ARG A 69 13.09 0.05 -9.90
N ASN A 70 12.86 -1.05 -9.21
CA ASN A 70 13.84 -2.11 -8.97
C ASN A 70 13.24 -3.47 -9.33
N TYR A 71 13.58 -3.98 -10.51
CA TYR A 71 13.01 -5.22 -11.03
C TYR A 71 13.42 -6.47 -10.24
N GLN A 72 14.57 -6.46 -9.57
CA GLN A 72 14.92 -7.56 -8.68
C GLN A 72 14.00 -7.56 -7.45
N LEU A 73 13.74 -6.40 -6.86
CA LEU A 73 12.74 -6.29 -5.80
C LEU A 73 11.35 -6.75 -6.26
N PHE A 74 10.93 -6.37 -7.46
CA PHE A 74 9.62 -6.74 -7.99
C PHE A 74 9.48 -8.26 -8.14
N SER A 75 10.55 -8.94 -8.55
CA SER A 75 10.55 -10.40 -8.59
C SER A 75 10.52 -11.03 -7.19
N ILE A 76 11.25 -10.48 -6.23
CA ILE A 76 11.26 -10.93 -4.84
C ILE A 76 9.86 -10.78 -4.20
N LEU A 77 9.17 -9.68 -4.47
CA LEU A 77 7.84 -9.43 -3.90
C LEU A 77 6.72 -10.21 -4.59
N ALA A 78 6.78 -10.39 -5.91
CA ALA A 78 5.64 -10.90 -6.68
C ALA A 78 5.99 -11.69 -7.95
N GLY A 79 7.25 -11.99 -8.20
CA GLY A 79 7.66 -12.68 -9.42
C GLY A 79 7.55 -11.82 -10.68
N VAL A 80 7.59 -10.49 -10.55
CA VAL A 80 7.44 -9.55 -11.66
C VAL A 80 8.81 -9.09 -12.15
N ARG A 81 9.08 -9.22 -13.44
CA ARG A 81 10.22 -8.65 -14.19
C ARG A 81 11.63 -9.18 -13.84
N GLY A 82 11.97 -9.48 -12.63
CA GLY A 82 13.32 -9.88 -12.23
C GLY A 82 13.55 -11.40 -12.30
N ASP A 83 14.64 -11.84 -11.67
CA ASP A 83 15.14 -13.22 -11.76
C ASP A 83 14.81 -14.09 -10.54
N TYR A 84 14.29 -13.47 -9.47
CA TYR A 84 13.97 -14.19 -8.23
C TYR A 84 12.56 -14.78 -8.26
N SER A 85 12.42 -15.91 -7.58
CA SER A 85 11.08 -16.39 -7.22
C SER A 85 10.50 -15.53 -6.10
N PRO A 86 9.19 -15.29 -6.10
CA PRO A 86 8.57 -14.46 -5.07
C PRO A 86 8.65 -15.15 -3.70
N ILE A 87 8.76 -14.35 -2.64
CA ILE A 87 8.68 -14.81 -1.24
C ILE A 87 7.35 -15.54 -1.03
N VAL A 88 6.28 -14.96 -1.55
CA VAL A 88 4.92 -15.53 -1.60
C VAL A 88 4.33 -15.20 -2.97
N GLU A 89 3.64 -16.14 -3.58
CA GLU A 89 2.88 -15.86 -4.81
C GLU A 89 1.87 -14.73 -4.59
N PRO A 90 1.61 -13.87 -5.60
CA PRO A 90 0.67 -12.77 -5.47
C PRO A 90 -0.67 -13.20 -4.87
N ARG A 91 -1.09 -12.53 -3.81
CA ARG A 91 -2.28 -12.89 -3.02
C ARG A 91 -3.58 -12.24 -3.54
N GLY A 92 -3.46 -11.31 -4.50
CA GLY A 92 -4.58 -10.50 -4.95
C GLY A 92 -4.87 -9.31 -4.03
N ILE A 93 -6.01 -8.66 -4.26
CA ILE A 93 -6.50 -7.56 -3.44
C ILE A 93 -7.13 -8.15 -2.18
N PRO A 94 -6.72 -7.74 -0.97
CA PRO A 94 -7.38 -8.22 0.25
C PRO A 94 -8.86 -7.82 0.25
N GLU A 95 -9.75 -8.72 0.65
CA GLU A 95 -11.18 -8.42 0.77
C GLU A 95 -11.46 -7.28 1.76
N ASP A 96 -10.64 -7.20 2.81
CA ASP A 96 -10.72 -6.19 3.86
C ASP A 96 -9.77 -5.01 3.62
N ALA A 97 -9.33 -4.78 2.38
CA ALA A 97 -8.47 -3.66 2.04
C ALA A 97 -9.11 -2.32 2.41
N SER A 98 -8.25 -1.35 2.73
CA SER A 98 -8.66 0.03 2.98
C SER A 98 -9.37 0.64 1.76
N SER A 99 -10.21 1.63 2.01
CA SER A 99 -10.88 2.37 0.94
C SER A 99 -9.88 3.05 0.01
N GLY A 100 -8.75 3.53 0.53
CA GLY A 100 -7.68 4.14 -0.26
C GLY A 100 -7.06 3.18 -1.27
N TYR A 101 -6.67 1.99 -0.82
CA TYR A 101 -6.09 1.00 -1.72
C TYR A 101 -7.09 0.50 -2.77
N LYS A 102 -8.32 0.19 -2.35
CA LYS A 102 -9.39 -0.21 -3.28
C LYS A 102 -9.64 0.83 -4.35
N TYR A 103 -9.68 2.09 -3.96
CA TYR A 103 -9.85 3.19 -4.91
C TYR A 103 -8.73 3.22 -5.95
N MET A 104 -7.47 3.08 -5.52
CA MET A 104 -6.34 3.07 -6.44
C MET A 104 -6.36 1.86 -7.37
N CYS A 105 -6.74 0.68 -6.88
CA CYS A 105 -6.94 -0.49 -7.73
C CYS A 105 -8.00 -0.24 -8.81
N ASP A 106 -9.12 0.39 -8.45
CA ASP A 106 -10.20 0.72 -9.40
C ASP A 106 -9.75 1.75 -10.44
N GLN A 107 -8.89 2.70 -10.06
CA GLN A 107 -8.39 3.71 -10.99
C GLN A 107 -7.41 3.14 -12.03
N TRP A 108 -6.59 2.19 -11.65
CA TRP A 108 -5.65 1.54 -12.55
C TRP A 108 -6.29 0.40 -13.36
N ASP A 109 -7.37 -0.19 -12.85
CA ASP A 109 -8.18 -1.20 -13.51
C ASP A 109 -7.35 -2.25 -14.27
N ASP A 110 -7.53 -2.38 -15.57
CA ASP A 110 -6.84 -3.37 -16.41
C ASP A 110 -5.32 -3.08 -16.59
N ASP A 111 -4.87 -1.87 -16.29
CA ASP A 111 -3.45 -1.53 -16.34
C ASP A 111 -2.67 -2.03 -15.12
N ALA A 112 -3.36 -2.42 -14.05
CA ALA A 112 -2.77 -2.98 -12.85
C ALA A 112 -2.78 -4.51 -12.85
N HIS A 113 -1.69 -5.09 -12.35
CA HIS A 113 -1.57 -6.56 -12.24
C HIS A 113 -0.78 -6.98 -11.02
N SER A 114 -0.80 -8.28 -10.72
CA SER A 114 -0.01 -8.91 -9.64
C SER A 114 -0.23 -8.25 -8.28
N HIS A 115 -1.47 -7.87 -7.99
CA HIS A 115 -1.86 -7.32 -6.69
C HIS A 115 -1.47 -8.28 -5.58
N SER A 116 -0.89 -7.73 -4.51
CA SER A 116 -0.54 -8.53 -3.34
C SER A 116 -0.36 -7.63 -2.10
N TYR A 117 -0.02 -8.25 -0.99
CA TYR A 117 0.21 -7.56 0.27
C TYR A 117 1.11 -8.38 1.20
N TYR A 118 1.81 -7.67 2.08
CA TYR A 118 2.59 -8.23 3.18
C TYR A 118 2.31 -7.45 4.46
N THR A 119 2.16 -8.14 5.58
CA THR A 119 2.24 -7.48 6.88
C THR A 119 3.67 -7.03 7.14
N LEU A 120 3.84 -6.02 8.00
CA LEU A 120 5.18 -5.61 8.42
C LEU A 120 5.92 -6.75 9.11
N THR A 121 5.21 -7.56 9.91
CA THR A 121 5.78 -8.77 10.54
C THR A 121 6.39 -9.70 9.49
N GLU A 122 5.69 -9.98 8.39
CA GLU A 122 6.20 -10.81 7.31
C GLU A 122 7.45 -10.21 6.67
N LEU A 123 7.45 -8.90 6.41
CA LEU A 123 8.60 -8.21 5.83
C LEU A 123 9.82 -8.19 6.77
N LEU A 124 9.60 -8.05 8.07
CA LEU A 124 10.68 -8.12 9.07
C LEU A 124 11.27 -9.52 9.23
N ASN A 125 10.52 -10.56 8.90
CA ASN A 125 10.98 -11.95 8.98
C ASN A 125 11.71 -12.43 7.71
N VAL A 126 11.75 -11.64 6.65
CA VAL A 126 12.54 -11.95 5.47
C VAL A 126 14.03 -11.78 5.77
N ASN A 127 14.84 -12.73 5.35
CA ASN A 127 16.29 -12.59 5.39
C ASN A 127 16.78 -11.75 4.20
N TRP A 128 16.75 -10.42 4.35
CA TRP A 128 17.13 -9.50 3.29
C TRP A 128 18.60 -9.56 2.91
N GLU A 129 19.46 -10.13 3.75
CA GLU A 129 20.90 -10.32 3.45
C GLU A 129 21.11 -11.29 2.28
N GLU A 130 20.16 -12.18 2.01
CA GLU A 130 20.19 -13.06 0.84
C GLU A 130 20.08 -12.29 -0.49
N TYR A 131 19.66 -11.02 -0.44
CA TYR A 131 19.46 -10.16 -1.60
C TYR A 131 20.36 -8.90 -1.56
N ASP A 132 21.52 -8.98 -0.93
CA ASP A 132 22.42 -7.83 -0.70
C ASP A 132 22.92 -7.19 -2.00
N ASP A 133 23.02 -7.95 -3.07
CA ASP A 133 23.40 -7.49 -4.40
C ASP A 133 22.26 -6.84 -5.21
N CYS A 134 21.04 -6.83 -4.67
CA CYS A 134 19.85 -6.31 -5.36
C CYS A 134 19.61 -4.81 -5.18
N HIS A 135 20.47 -4.11 -4.46
CA HIS A 135 20.36 -2.67 -4.19
C HIS A 135 19.02 -2.26 -3.57
N LEU A 136 18.65 -2.91 -2.47
CA LEU A 136 17.36 -2.76 -1.82
C LEU A 136 17.28 -1.61 -0.80
N ASP A 137 18.29 -0.77 -0.67
CA ASP A 137 18.39 0.27 0.38
C ASP A 137 17.16 1.16 0.47
N GLY A 138 16.62 1.58 -0.68
CA GLY A 138 15.39 2.40 -0.72
C GLY A 138 14.18 1.68 -0.15
N PHE A 139 14.02 0.41 -0.47
CA PHE A 139 12.91 -0.40 0.05
C PHE A 139 13.09 -0.72 1.54
N LEU A 140 14.30 -1.04 1.97
CA LEU A 140 14.58 -1.28 3.39
C LEU A 140 14.33 -0.05 4.25
N LYS A 141 14.61 1.16 3.74
CA LYS A 141 14.20 2.42 4.38
C LYS A 141 12.69 2.55 4.51
N SER A 142 11.94 2.09 3.51
CA SER A 142 10.47 2.07 3.56
C SER A 142 9.98 1.16 4.68
N ILE A 143 10.60 0.00 4.88
CA ILE A 143 10.29 -0.90 6.00
C ILE A 143 10.54 -0.20 7.35
N GLU A 144 11.66 0.54 7.48
CA GLU A 144 11.93 1.31 8.70
C GLU A 144 10.86 2.39 8.95
N ARG A 145 10.40 3.07 7.92
CA ARG A 145 9.29 4.03 8.03
C ARG A 145 7.97 3.36 8.43
N MET A 146 7.69 2.16 7.94
CA MET A 146 6.50 1.39 8.30
C MET A 146 6.42 1.11 9.81
N LYS A 147 7.54 0.97 10.48
CA LYS A 147 7.59 0.76 11.95
C LYS A 147 7.01 1.93 12.74
N GLU A 148 6.97 3.12 12.15
CA GLU A 148 6.42 4.33 12.77
C GLU A 148 4.89 4.38 12.73
N ILE A 149 4.26 3.55 11.87
CA ILE A 149 2.79 3.53 11.70
C ILE A 149 2.11 2.95 12.94
N ASP A 150 2.61 1.86 13.48
CA ASP A 150 2.10 1.23 14.69
C ASP A 150 3.21 0.45 15.42
N PRO A 151 3.25 0.48 16.76
CA PRO A 151 4.22 -0.29 17.53
C PRO A 151 4.12 -1.81 17.33
N ASN A 152 2.92 -2.31 16.99
CA ASN A 152 2.71 -3.71 16.68
C ASN A 152 2.81 -3.92 15.15
N PRO A 153 3.85 -4.63 14.66
CA PRO A 153 4.02 -4.85 13.22
C PRO A 153 2.90 -5.68 12.58
N ASP A 154 2.13 -6.44 13.36
CA ASP A 154 0.95 -7.14 12.86
C ASP A 154 -0.17 -6.19 12.47
N ASN A 155 -0.15 -4.96 12.97
CA ASN A 155 -1.12 -3.92 12.68
C ASN A 155 -0.73 -3.03 11.49
N VAL A 156 0.34 -3.37 10.78
CA VAL A 156 0.82 -2.62 9.61
C VAL A 156 0.89 -3.55 8.41
N ARG A 157 0.37 -3.10 7.28
CA ARG A 157 0.34 -3.88 6.04
C ARG A 157 0.69 -3.00 4.85
N MET A 158 1.55 -3.52 3.96
CA MET A 158 1.83 -2.94 2.66
C MET A 158 0.99 -3.67 1.61
N CYS A 159 0.14 -2.95 0.90
CA CYS A 159 -0.57 -3.43 -0.27
C CYS A 159 0.05 -2.83 -1.52
N PHE A 160 0.13 -3.58 -2.61
CA PHE A 160 0.77 -3.10 -3.83
C PHE A 160 0.23 -3.79 -5.08
N PHE A 161 0.53 -3.18 -6.21
CA PHE A 161 0.34 -3.73 -7.55
C PHE A 161 1.40 -3.17 -8.49
N PHE A 162 1.46 -3.71 -9.68
CA PHE A 162 2.36 -3.29 -10.74
C PHE A 162 1.57 -2.81 -11.95
N ASP A 163 2.15 -1.87 -12.68
CA ASP A 163 1.66 -1.47 -13.99
C ASP A 163 2.59 -1.95 -15.12
N ASN A 164 2.13 -1.80 -16.36
CA ASN A 164 2.91 -2.03 -17.56
C ASN A 164 2.99 -0.81 -18.45
#